data_7e3a9a464b92bc9fd4e697d85cca81d8
#
_entry.id   7e3a9a464b92bc9fd4e697d85cca81d8
#
_cell.length_a   1.000
_cell.length_b   1.000
_cell.length_c   1.000
_cell.angle_alpha   90.00
_cell.angle_beta   90.00
_cell.angle_gamma   90.00
#
_symmetry.space_group_name_H-M   'P 1'
#
loop_
_entity.id
_entity.type
_entity.pdbx_description
1 polymer ?
#
loop_
_entity_poly.entity_id
_entity_poly.type
_entity_poly.pdbx_seq_one_letter_code
_entity_poly.pdbx_strand_id
1 'polypeptide(L)'
;MQRMNLVLLLWMTVGVAVAAEPAKIIDVWPGKPPGETTDVGPEVTHPPKDGETPATIRITNIGKPTLSVFLPPKENRNGTSVIICPGGGFNILAWNKEGTEVAEWFNSIGVAAFVLKYRCPTGSRSPNWLAPAQDAQRAVSLVRSRATEFNVDPSRIGLLGFSAGGMAAGAATIKHAQRQYDASDDIDKTSCRPDFAVLVYPAYFVDKQGDLKPEFAIDKTTPPMFFAHAFNDGVTCESSVRLFLELKKAGVPSELHVYSTGGHGFGLRPSSDAASTWPKRCEEWLASRGLLK
;
A
#
# COMPACT_ATOMS: atom_id res chain seq x y z
N MET A 1 62.16 -18.80 22.02
CA MET A 1 61.03 -17.85 22.17
C MET A 1 60.08 -18.04 20.97
N GLN A 2 59.07 -18.90 21.15
CA GLN A 2 58.04 -19.20 20.15
C GLN A 2 56.91 -18.17 20.30
N ARG A 3 56.63 -17.38 19.25
CA ARG A 3 55.50 -16.45 19.22
C ARG A 3 54.25 -17.22 18.78
N MET A 4 53.32 -17.31 19.69
CA MET A 4 51.99 -17.91 19.48
C MET A 4 51.11 -16.84 18.82
N ASN A 5 50.75 -17.03 17.54
CA ASN A 5 49.82 -16.16 16.82
C ASN A 5 48.36 -16.61 17.23
N LEU A 6 47.72 -15.74 17.96
CA LEU A 6 46.28 -15.90 18.30
C LEU A 6 45.42 -15.48 17.09
N VAL A 7 44.81 -16.41 16.40
CA VAL A 7 43.86 -16.13 15.34
C VAL A 7 42.48 -15.93 16.01
N LEU A 8 42.04 -14.67 16.05
CA LEU A 8 40.66 -14.36 16.47
C LEU A 8 39.68 -14.73 15.34
N LEU A 9 38.92 -15.81 15.48
CA LEU A 9 37.80 -16.10 14.61
C LEU A 9 36.61 -15.19 15.00
N LEU A 10 36.31 -14.22 14.15
CA LEU A 10 35.10 -13.38 14.23
C LEU A 10 33.94 -14.23 13.70
N TRP A 11 33.07 -14.69 14.58
CA TRP A 11 31.76 -15.28 14.20
C TRP A 11 30.82 -14.18 13.75
N MET A 12 30.62 -14.04 12.44
CA MET A 12 29.52 -13.24 11.92
C MET A 12 28.22 -14.04 12.13
N THR A 13 27.44 -13.65 13.12
CA THR A 13 26.05 -14.11 13.24
C THR A 13 25.25 -13.44 12.14
N VAL A 14 24.88 -14.19 11.09
CA VAL A 14 23.87 -13.76 10.13
C VAL A 14 22.54 -13.75 10.88
N GLY A 15 22.14 -12.58 11.37
CA GLY A 15 20.82 -12.38 11.91
C GLY A 15 19.79 -12.60 10.81
N VAL A 16 19.01 -13.68 10.90
CA VAL A 16 17.79 -13.83 10.11
C VAL A 16 16.86 -12.72 10.59
N ALA A 17 16.60 -11.71 9.77
CA ALA A 17 15.60 -10.70 10.05
C ALA A 17 14.24 -11.41 10.14
N VAL A 18 13.76 -11.59 11.36
CA VAL A 18 12.38 -12.06 11.61
C VAL A 18 11.48 -10.89 11.21
N ALA A 19 10.55 -11.13 10.28
CA ALA A 19 9.56 -10.12 9.91
C ALA A 19 8.82 -9.64 11.16
N ALA A 20 8.63 -8.32 11.29
CA ALA A 20 7.94 -7.77 12.44
C ALA A 20 6.52 -8.32 12.52
N GLU A 21 6.14 -8.81 13.70
CA GLU A 21 4.77 -9.24 13.97
C GLU A 21 3.86 -8.01 14.17
N PRO A 22 2.61 -8.05 13.67
CA PRO A 22 1.67 -6.96 13.89
C PRO A 22 1.29 -6.86 15.37
N ALA A 23 1.25 -5.65 15.90
CA ALA A 23 0.81 -5.38 17.27
C ALA A 23 -0.66 -5.81 17.50
N LYS A 24 -1.46 -5.82 16.45
CA LYS A 24 -2.89 -6.18 16.47
C LYS A 24 -3.37 -6.51 15.06
N ILE A 25 -4.37 -7.39 14.95
CA ILE A 25 -5.14 -7.62 13.71
C ILE A 25 -6.59 -7.22 13.99
N ILE A 26 -7.20 -6.49 13.06
CA ILE A 26 -8.53 -5.89 13.20
C ILE A 26 -9.38 -6.27 12.00
N ASP A 27 -10.61 -6.73 12.24
CA ASP A 27 -11.59 -6.94 11.19
C ASP A 27 -11.99 -5.59 10.55
N VAL A 28 -11.98 -5.50 9.24
CA VAL A 28 -12.38 -4.27 8.51
C VAL A 28 -13.89 -4.06 8.61
N TRP A 29 -14.66 -5.14 8.56
CA TRP A 29 -16.12 -5.12 8.57
C TRP A 29 -16.67 -5.76 9.84
N PRO A 30 -17.82 -5.28 10.36
CA PRO A 30 -18.43 -5.87 11.55
C PRO A 30 -19.08 -7.25 11.29
N GLY A 31 -19.18 -7.63 10.01
CA GLY A 31 -19.76 -8.88 9.54
C GLY A 31 -19.35 -9.15 8.11
N LYS A 32 -20.28 -9.64 7.29
CA LYS A 32 -20.04 -9.91 5.87
C LYS A 32 -19.75 -8.60 5.11
N PRO A 33 -18.68 -8.52 4.31
CA PRO A 33 -18.40 -7.34 3.51
C PRO A 33 -19.52 -7.03 2.49
N PRO A 34 -19.77 -5.75 2.17
CA PRO A 34 -20.82 -5.35 1.25
C PRO A 34 -20.60 -5.92 -0.17
N GLY A 35 -21.70 -6.36 -0.81
CA GLY A 35 -21.67 -6.91 -2.16
C GLY A 35 -20.99 -8.27 -2.29
N GLU A 36 -20.57 -8.89 -1.18
CA GLU A 36 -19.95 -10.21 -1.25
C GLU A 36 -21.01 -11.31 -1.31
N THR A 37 -21.10 -11.96 -2.45
CA THR A 37 -22.03 -13.07 -2.71
C THR A 37 -21.35 -14.42 -2.86
N THR A 38 -20.01 -14.41 -3.05
CA THR A 38 -19.23 -15.60 -3.34
C THR A 38 -18.51 -16.08 -2.07
N ASP A 39 -18.59 -17.37 -1.79
CA ASP A 39 -17.68 -18.01 -0.85
C ASP A 39 -16.39 -18.35 -1.60
N VAL A 40 -15.31 -17.69 -1.21
CA VAL A 40 -13.97 -17.89 -1.82
C VAL A 40 -13.22 -19.07 -1.17
N GLY A 41 -13.85 -19.75 -0.19
CA GLY A 41 -13.22 -20.81 0.58
C GLY A 41 -12.22 -20.31 1.62
N PRO A 42 -11.47 -21.21 2.27
CA PRO A 42 -10.49 -20.85 3.28
C PRO A 42 -9.33 -20.06 2.67
N GLU A 43 -8.76 -19.13 3.45
CA GLU A 43 -7.54 -18.40 3.07
C GLU A 43 -6.40 -19.38 2.80
N VAL A 44 -5.65 -19.12 1.74
CA VAL A 44 -4.52 -19.96 1.30
C VAL A 44 -3.26 -19.12 1.21
N THR A 45 -2.19 -19.58 1.86
CA THR A 45 -0.84 -19.09 1.64
C THR A 45 -0.12 -20.01 0.64
N HIS A 46 0.24 -19.45 -0.53
CA HIS A 46 0.97 -20.20 -1.54
C HIS A 46 2.44 -20.40 -1.15
N PRO A 47 3.04 -21.53 -1.51
CA PRO A 47 4.48 -21.71 -1.34
C PRO A 47 5.25 -20.65 -2.14
N PRO A 48 6.48 -20.29 -1.71
CA PRO A 48 7.37 -19.44 -2.49
C PRO A 48 7.61 -20.03 -3.88
N LYS A 49 7.88 -19.17 -4.85
CA LYS A 49 8.32 -19.62 -6.18
C LYS A 49 9.77 -20.08 -6.10
N ASP A 50 10.11 -21.11 -6.88
CA ASP A 50 11.48 -21.63 -6.96
C ASP A 50 12.45 -20.51 -7.38
N GLY A 51 13.58 -20.42 -6.70
CA GLY A 51 14.63 -19.44 -6.97
C GLY A 51 14.35 -18.00 -6.53
N GLU A 52 13.19 -17.72 -5.92
CA GLU A 52 12.86 -16.37 -5.42
C GLU A 52 13.53 -16.10 -4.07
N THR A 53 14.52 -15.20 -4.06
CA THR A 53 15.28 -14.82 -2.86
C THR A 53 15.37 -13.29 -2.74
N PRO A 54 14.88 -12.71 -1.63
CA PRO A 54 14.05 -13.33 -0.60
C PRO A 54 12.67 -13.76 -1.13
N ALA A 55 12.09 -14.80 -0.52
CA ALA A 55 10.79 -15.35 -0.93
C ALA A 55 9.65 -14.33 -0.78
N THR A 56 8.67 -14.35 -1.69
CA THR A 56 7.44 -13.58 -1.57
C THR A 56 6.31 -14.46 -1.05
N ILE A 57 5.71 -14.08 0.07
CA ILE A 57 4.52 -14.71 0.62
C ILE A 57 3.31 -14.23 -0.20
N ARG A 58 2.55 -15.18 -0.75
CA ARG A 58 1.35 -14.90 -1.55
C ARG A 58 0.12 -15.47 -0.87
N ILE A 59 -0.86 -14.61 -0.59
CA ILE A 59 -2.10 -14.99 0.10
C ILE A 59 -3.27 -14.80 -0.85
N THR A 60 -4.22 -15.73 -0.86
CA THR A 60 -5.46 -15.66 -1.64
C THR A 60 -6.65 -16.16 -0.82
N ASN A 61 -7.84 -16.13 -1.42
CA ASN A 61 -9.10 -16.55 -0.80
C ASN A 61 -9.44 -15.73 0.45
N ILE A 62 -9.28 -14.42 0.33
CA ILE A 62 -9.57 -13.47 1.41
C ILE A 62 -11.04 -13.05 1.28
N GLY A 63 -11.92 -13.74 1.98
CA GLY A 63 -13.34 -13.38 2.10
C GLY A 63 -13.63 -12.43 3.27
N LYS A 64 -12.72 -12.38 4.25
CA LYS A 64 -12.80 -11.54 5.45
C LYS A 64 -11.62 -10.58 5.51
N PRO A 65 -11.79 -9.32 5.04
CA PRO A 65 -10.73 -8.32 5.10
C PRO A 65 -10.28 -7.98 6.52
N THR A 66 -8.97 -7.83 6.72
CA THR A 66 -8.37 -7.44 8.00
C THR A 66 -7.31 -6.36 7.83
N LEU A 67 -7.06 -5.60 8.91
CA LEU A 67 -5.94 -4.67 9.04
C LEU A 67 -4.92 -5.23 10.04
N SER A 68 -3.70 -5.47 9.60
CA SER A 68 -2.55 -5.76 10.46
C SER A 68 -1.87 -4.46 10.86
N VAL A 69 -1.79 -4.19 12.16
CA VAL A 69 -1.33 -2.91 12.74
C VAL A 69 0.15 -2.99 13.07
N PHE A 70 0.96 -2.11 12.49
CA PHE A 70 2.38 -1.97 12.75
C PHE A 70 2.65 -0.56 13.27
N LEU A 71 3.14 -0.45 14.50
CA LEU A 71 3.35 0.85 15.16
C LEU A 71 4.83 1.05 15.44
N PRO A 72 5.40 2.22 15.08
CA PRO A 72 6.75 2.56 15.49
C PRO A 72 6.86 2.68 17.02
N PRO A 73 8.07 2.62 17.61
CA PRO A 73 8.28 2.95 19.01
C PRO A 73 7.60 4.28 19.37
N LYS A 74 7.01 4.37 20.57
CA LYS A 74 6.18 5.54 20.95
C LYS A 74 6.92 6.88 20.81
N GLU A 75 8.19 6.88 21.15
CA GLU A 75 9.09 8.04 21.08
C GLU A 75 9.38 8.53 19.67
N ASN A 76 9.18 7.68 18.68
CA ASN A 76 9.46 7.98 17.27
C ASN A 76 8.21 8.34 16.46
N ARG A 77 7.01 8.22 17.04
CA ARG A 77 5.74 8.44 16.33
C ARG A 77 5.55 9.91 15.99
N ASN A 78 5.36 10.21 14.72
CA ASN A 78 5.10 11.57 14.24
C ASN A 78 3.61 11.89 14.00
N GLY A 79 2.70 10.97 14.35
CA GLY A 79 1.25 11.11 14.19
C GLY A 79 0.72 10.75 12.80
N THR A 80 1.56 10.67 11.78
CA THR A 80 1.14 10.22 10.44
C THR A 80 0.90 8.72 10.40
N SER A 81 -0.07 8.31 9.58
CA SER A 81 -0.35 6.90 9.35
C SER A 81 -0.59 6.59 7.87
N VAL A 82 -0.35 5.34 7.48
CA VAL A 82 -0.56 4.85 6.13
C VAL A 82 -1.24 3.48 6.14
N ILE A 83 -2.24 3.31 5.28
CA ILE A 83 -2.86 2.02 5.02
C ILE A 83 -2.26 1.48 3.71
N ILE A 84 -1.69 0.29 3.76
CA ILE A 84 -0.93 -0.34 2.68
C ILE A 84 -1.78 -1.40 2.00
N CYS A 85 -1.96 -1.28 0.69
CA CYS A 85 -2.66 -2.21 -0.18
C CYS A 85 -1.64 -2.97 -1.04
N PRO A 86 -1.26 -4.21 -0.69
CA PRO A 86 -0.33 -5.00 -1.50
C PRO A 86 -0.87 -5.29 -2.91
N GLY A 87 0.00 -5.48 -3.90
CA GLY A 87 -0.38 -5.91 -5.24
C GLY A 87 -0.60 -7.40 -5.35
N GLY A 88 -0.83 -7.86 -6.58
CA GLY A 88 -1.05 -9.27 -6.90
C GLY A 88 -2.15 -9.51 -7.91
N GLY A 89 -2.44 -8.54 -8.79
CA GLY A 89 -3.37 -8.68 -9.92
C GLY A 89 -4.83 -8.91 -9.50
N PHE A 90 -5.21 -8.60 -8.26
CA PHE A 90 -6.49 -8.95 -7.65
C PHE A 90 -6.76 -10.47 -7.56
N ASN A 91 -5.73 -11.30 -7.67
CA ASN A 91 -5.81 -12.75 -7.53
C ASN A 91 -5.12 -13.26 -6.26
N ILE A 92 -4.06 -12.59 -5.85
CA ILE A 92 -3.31 -12.83 -4.60
C ILE A 92 -2.91 -11.49 -3.96
N LEU A 93 -2.38 -11.52 -2.75
CA LEU A 93 -1.62 -10.42 -2.15
C LEU A 93 -0.16 -10.80 -2.03
N ALA A 94 0.77 -9.96 -2.51
CA ALA A 94 2.21 -10.08 -2.30
C ALA A 94 2.55 -9.60 -0.87
N TRP A 95 2.16 -10.40 0.13
CA TRP A 95 1.93 -10.01 1.52
C TRP A 95 3.14 -9.38 2.22
N ASN A 96 4.30 -10.02 2.14
CA ASN A 96 5.50 -9.46 2.77
C ASN A 96 6.13 -8.36 1.89
N LYS A 97 6.40 -8.64 0.61
CA LYS A 97 7.15 -7.77 -0.30
C LYS A 97 6.51 -6.38 -0.46
N GLU A 98 5.18 -6.32 -0.55
CA GLU A 98 4.41 -5.10 -0.80
C GLU A 98 3.49 -4.75 0.39
N GLY A 99 3.65 -5.44 1.52
CA GLY A 99 2.89 -5.24 2.74
C GLY A 99 3.78 -5.06 3.96
N THR A 100 4.21 -6.16 4.61
CA THR A 100 4.91 -6.07 5.90
C THR A 100 6.29 -5.43 5.80
N GLU A 101 7.08 -5.69 4.74
CA GLU A 101 8.36 -5.01 4.51
C GLU A 101 8.18 -3.49 4.36
N VAL A 102 7.07 -3.07 3.74
CA VAL A 102 6.71 -1.65 3.58
C VAL A 102 6.27 -1.04 4.91
N ALA A 103 5.53 -1.79 5.73
CA ALA A 103 5.13 -1.35 7.06
C ALA A 103 6.34 -1.12 7.97
N GLU A 104 7.33 -2.02 7.93
CA GLU A 104 8.59 -1.88 8.66
C GLU A 104 9.35 -0.60 8.23
N TRP A 105 9.42 -0.33 6.92
CA TRP A 105 10.04 0.90 6.43
C TRP A 105 9.32 2.15 6.93
N PHE A 106 7.99 2.21 6.86
CA PHE A 106 7.24 3.35 7.40
C PHE A 106 7.45 3.51 8.91
N ASN A 107 7.50 2.39 9.66
CA ASN A 107 7.79 2.47 11.08
C ASN A 107 9.20 3.03 11.36
N SER A 108 10.19 2.75 10.50
CA SER A 108 11.55 3.28 10.64
C SER A 108 11.64 4.82 10.50
N ILE A 109 10.66 5.42 9.80
CA ILE A 109 10.52 6.88 9.63
C ILE A 109 9.40 7.49 10.51
N GLY A 110 8.97 6.76 11.54
CA GLY A 110 8.01 7.26 12.55
C GLY A 110 6.54 7.24 12.16
N VAL A 111 6.18 6.65 11.02
CA VAL A 111 4.82 6.56 10.50
C VAL A 111 4.16 5.25 10.93
N ALA A 112 2.97 5.30 11.50
CA ALA A 112 2.17 4.10 11.81
C ALA A 112 1.67 3.46 10.50
N ALA A 113 1.76 2.14 10.38
CA ALA A 113 1.38 1.43 9.18
C ALA A 113 0.32 0.36 9.45
N PHE A 114 -0.61 0.23 8.50
CA PHE A 114 -1.73 -0.69 8.57
C PHE A 114 -1.76 -1.48 7.27
N VAL A 115 -1.36 -2.76 7.29
CA VAL A 115 -1.39 -3.59 6.08
C VAL A 115 -2.80 -4.15 5.89
N LEU A 116 -3.44 -3.75 4.80
CA LEU A 116 -4.79 -4.18 4.46
C LEU A 116 -4.77 -5.49 3.68
N LYS A 117 -5.31 -6.53 4.30
CA LYS A 117 -5.64 -7.78 3.64
C LYS A 117 -7.04 -7.61 3.02
N TYR A 118 -7.11 -7.02 1.82
CA TYR A 118 -8.38 -6.76 1.14
C TYR A 118 -8.94 -8.01 0.44
N ARG A 119 -10.23 -7.99 0.08
CA ARG A 119 -10.91 -9.11 -0.61
C ARG A 119 -10.20 -9.52 -1.91
N CYS A 120 -9.91 -10.80 -2.02
CA CYS A 120 -9.19 -11.42 -3.13
C CYS A 120 -9.54 -12.93 -3.16
N PRO A 121 -9.78 -13.56 -4.36
CA PRO A 121 -9.66 -12.99 -5.68
C PRO A 121 -10.87 -12.17 -6.13
N THR A 122 -10.62 -11.09 -6.87
CA THR A 122 -11.64 -10.27 -7.53
C THR A 122 -11.31 -10.01 -9.01
N GLY A 123 -10.22 -10.58 -9.51
CA GLY A 123 -9.70 -10.31 -10.85
C GLY A 123 -10.69 -10.63 -11.99
N SER A 124 -11.59 -11.60 -11.79
CA SER A 124 -12.66 -11.96 -12.75
C SER A 124 -13.94 -11.13 -12.59
N ARG A 125 -14.05 -10.25 -11.59
CA ARG A 125 -15.24 -9.42 -11.35
C ARG A 125 -15.22 -8.17 -12.24
N SER A 126 -16.37 -7.58 -12.48
CA SER A 126 -16.50 -6.32 -13.21
C SER A 126 -17.36 -5.33 -12.41
N PRO A 127 -16.76 -4.21 -11.95
CA PRO A 127 -15.32 -3.89 -12.00
C PRO A 127 -14.54 -4.66 -10.90
N ASN A 128 -13.34 -5.13 -11.27
CA ASN A 128 -12.50 -5.94 -10.39
C ASN A 128 -11.91 -5.18 -9.19
N TRP A 129 -11.80 -3.85 -9.30
CA TRP A 129 -11.26 -2.97 -8.28
C TRP A 129 -12.28 -2.60 -7.18
N LEU A 130 -13.59 -2.80 -7.42
CA LEU A 130 -14.64 -2.25 -6.54
C LEU A 130 -14.54 -2.78 -5.11
N ALA A 131 -14.53 -4.10 -4.92
CA ALA A 131 -14.46 -4.69 -3.59
C ALA A 131 -13.17 -4.33 -2.82
N PRO A 132 -11.96 -4.39 -3.43
CA PRO A 132 -10.74 -3.87 -2.81
C PRO A 132 -10.79 -2.38 -2.45
N ALA A 133 -11.40 -1.53 -3.30
CA ALA A 133 -11.54 -0.10 -3.01
C ALA A 133 -12.54 0.17 -1.87
N GLN A 134 -13.64 -0.60 -1.78
CA GLN A 134 -14.56 -0.55 -0.65
C GLN A 134 -13.83 -0.87 0.67
N ASP A 135 -13.02 -1.92 0.67
CA ASP A 135 -12.23 -2.32 1.84
C ASP A 135 -11.22 -1.23 2.22
N ALA A 136 -10.58 -0.58 1.23
CA ALA A 136 -9.66 0.53 1.47
C ALA A 136 -10.37 1.78 2.01
N GLN A 137 -11.55 2.16 1.48
CA GLN A 137 -12.35 3.27 2.02
C GLN A 137 -12.78 2.99 3.46
N ARG A 138 -13.23 1.77 3.75
CA ARG A 138 -13.62 1.36 5.10
C ARG A 138 -12.43 1.38 6.05
N ALA A 139 -11.27 0.91 5.61
CA ALA A 139 -10.03 0.95 6.39
C ALA A 139 -9.64 2.37 6.79
N VAL A 140 -9.77 3.37 5.89
CA VAL A 140 -9.52 4.78 6.22
C VAL A 140 -10.49 5.27 7.30
N SER A 141 -11.80 5.00 7.17
CA SER A 141 -12.78 5.37 8.18
C SER A 141 -12.49 4.71 9.53
N LEU A 142 -12.10 3.42 9.53
CA LEU A 142 -11.79 2.66 10.73
C LEU A 142 -10.55 3.21 11.45
N VAL A 143 -9.45 3.47 10.74
CA VAL A 143 -8.24 4.06 11.34
C VAL A 143 -8.55 5.45 11.89
N ARG A 144 -9.29 6.28 11.14
CA ARG A 144 -9.67 7.63 11.57
C ARG A 144 -10.57 7.62 12.79
N SER A 145 -11.56 6.75 12.86
CA SER A 145 -12.46 6.63 14.03
C SER A 145 -11.73 6.14 15.29
N ARG A 146 -10.61 5.46 15.13
CA ARG A 146 -9.79 4.89 16.21
C ARG A 146 -8.43 5.58 16.35
N ALA A 147 -8.29 6.79 15.85
CA ALA A 147 -7.02 7.53 15.80
C ALA A 147 -6.35 7.65 17.18
N THR A 148 -7.12 7.91 18.22
CA THR A 148 -6.63 7.98 19.61
C THR A 148 -6.05 6.65 20.08
N GLU A 149 -6.68 5.51 19.74
CA GLU A 149 -6.17 4.18 20.12
C GLU A 149 -4.78 3.91 19.54
N PHE A 150 -4.56 4.34 18.29
CA PHE A 150 -3.29 4.12 17.59
C PHE A 150 -2.27 5.23 17.83
N ASN A 151 -2.66 6.30 18.53
CA ASN A 151 -1.87 7.52 18.70
C ASN A 151 -1.42 8.10 17.35
N VAL A 152 -2.39 8.29 16.43
CA VAL A 152 -2.23 8.91 15.12
C VAL A 152 -3.13 10.14 15.00
N ASP A 153 -2.75 11.06 14.12
CA ASP A 153 -3.54 12.24 13.79
C ASP A 153 -4.64 11.86 12.78
N PRO A 154 -5.94 12.06 13.06
CA PRO A 154 -7.03 11.74 12.15
C PRO A 154 -7.03 12.57 10.85
N SER A 155 -6.21 13.61 10.75
CA SER A 155 -6.03 14.46 9.56
C SER A 155 -4.75 14.12 8.76
N ARG A 156 -4.03 13.04 9.13
CA ARG A 156 -2.75 12.63 8.53
C ARG A 156 -2.73 11.13 8.18
N ILE A 157 -3.81 10.65 7.54
CA ILE A 157 -4.01 9.24 7.17
C ILE A 157 -3.89 9.09 5.66
N GLY A 158 -2.89 8.34 5.20
CA GLY A 158 -2.67 8.06 3.79
C GLY A 158 -3.10 6.67 3.35
N LEU A 159 -3.27 6.50 2.04
CA LEU A 159 -3.33 5.21 1.36
C LEU A 159 -2.05 4.99 0.57
N LEU A 160 -1.48 3.80 0.64
CA LEU A 160 -0.41 3.37 -0.25
C LEU A 160 -0.82 2.10 -0.96
N GLY A 161 -0.49 1.96 -2.25
CA GLY A 161 -0.77 0.73 -2.96
C GLY A 161 0.22 0.43 -4.08
N PHE A 162 0.41 -0.87 -4.33
CA PHE A 162 1.29 -1.43 -5.35
C PHE A 162 0.47 -2.12 -6.43
N SER A 163 0.76 -1.88 -7.71
CA SER A 163 0.16 -2.63 -8.82
C SER A 163 -1.39 -2.61 -8.76
N ALA A 164 -2.04 -3.76 -8.64
CA ALA A 164 -3.49 -3.86 -8.41
C ALA A 164 -3.91 -3.25 -7.07
N GLY A 165 -3.09 -3.35 -6.01
CA GLY A 165 -3.29 -2.62 -4.75
C GLY A 165 -3.18 -1.11 -4.94
N GLY A 166 -2.33 -0.64 -5.88
CA GLY A 166 -2.28 0.74 -6.33
C GLY A 166 -3.59 1.20 -6.97
N MET A 167 -4.23 0.31 -7.74
CA MET A 167 -5.58 0.55 -8.25
C MET A 167 -6.61 0.66 -7.12
N ALA A 168 -6.58 -0.25 -6.13
CA ALA A 168 -7.49 -0.21 -4.99
C ALA A 168 -7.34 1.08 -4.18
N ALA A 169 -6.09 1.45 -3.83
CA ALA A 169 -5.77 2.67 -3.08
C ALA A 169 -6.14 3.94 -3.88
N GLY A 170 -5.78 3.98 -5.17
CA GLY A 170 -6.08 5.13 -6.03
C GLY A 170 -7.58 5.30 -6.29
N ALA A 171 -8.31 4.21 -6.56
CA ALA A 171 -9.76 4.26 -6.73
C ALA A 171 -10.46 4.73 -5.43
N ALA A 172 -10.06 4.20 -4.26
CA ALA A 172 -10.58 4.66 -2.98
C ALA A 172 -10.30 6.15 -2.75
N THR A 173 -9.10 6.63 -3.15
CA THR A 173 -8.69 8.04 -3.03
C THR A 173 -9.48 8.95 -3.97
N ILE A 174 -9.61 8.60 -5.24
CA ILE A 174 -10.31 9.42 -6.25
C ILE A 174 -11.81 9.47 -5.95
N LYS A 175 -12.40 8.34 -5.54
CA LYS A 175 -13.84 8.22 -5.25
C LYS A 175 -14.22 8.56 -3.80
N HIS A 176 -13.38 9.30 -3.08
CA HIS A 176 -13.57 9.62 -1.67
C HIS A 176 -14.86 10.42 -1.37
N ALA A 177 -15.33 11.22 -2.32
CA ALA A 177 -16.53 12.04 -2.16
C ALA A 177 -17.81 11.20 -2.10
N GLN A 178 -17.80 10.00 -2.68
CA GLN A 178 -18.90 9.06 -2.63
C GLN A 178 -18.38 7.69 -2.19
N ARG A 179 -18.82 7.26 -1.01
CA ARG A 179 -18.53 5.92 -0.50
C ARG A 179 -19.06 4.87 -1.48
N GLN A 180 -18.25 3.88 -1.81
CA GLN A 180 -18.57 2.87 -2.83
C GLN A 180 -19.41 1.70 -2.25
N TYR A 181 -19.98 1.86 -1.06
CA TYR A 181 -20.85 0.91 -0.37
C TYR A 181 -21.80 1.67 0.57
N ASP A 182 -22.91 1.05 0.93
CA ASP A 182 -23.85 1.58 1.91
C ASP A 182 -23.25 1.50 3.32
N ALA A 183 -23.49 2.52 4.15
CA ALA A 183 -22.99 2.56 5.52
C ALA A 183 -23.44 1.31 6.30
N SER A 184 -22.51 0.66 7.00
CA SER A 184 -22.75 -0.58 7.74
C SER A 184 -22.84 -0.40 9.25
N ASP A 185 -22.17 0.63 9.81
CA ASP A 185 -22.19 0.97 11.23
C ASP A 185 -21.74 2.42 11.48
N ASP A 186 -21.54 2.78 12.76
CA ASP A 186 -21.15 4.14 13.18
C ASP A 186 -19.75 4.58 12.68
N ILE A 187 -18.88 3.65 12.35
CA ILE A 187 -17.56 3.97 11.78
C ILE A 187 -17.74 4.69 10.43
N ASP A 188 -18.78 4.35 9.68
CA ASP A 188 -19.07 4.93 8.38
C ASP A 188 -19.61 6.37 8.42
N LYS A 189 -19.90 6.89 9.62
CA LYS A 189 -20.12 8.34 9.85
C LYS A 189 -18.80 9.13 9.74
N THR A 190 -17.65 8.44 9.88
CA THR A 190 -16.32 9.01 9.75
C THR A 190 -15.88 9.02 8.28
N SER A 191 -15.24 10.13 7.84
CA SER A 191 -14.79 10.29 6.45
C SER A 191 -13.86 9.16 5.99
N CYS A 192 -14.13 8.62 4.80
CA CYS A 192 -13.25 7.67 4.11
C CYS A 192 -12.21 8.36 3.19
N ARG A 193 -12.14 9.71 3.17
CA ARG A 193 -11.17 10.44 2.37
C ARG A 193 -9.79 10.32 2.99
N PRO A 194 -8.78 9.74 2.30
CA PRO A 194 -7.41 9.81 2.78
C PRO A 194 -6.87 11.24 2.65
N ASP A 195 -5.84 11.58 3.42
CA ASP A 195 -5.24 12.92 3.39
C ASP A 195 -4.13 13.01 2.33
N PHE A 196 -3.59 11.88 1.93
CA PHE A 196 -2.64 11.72 0.82
C PHE A 196 -2.69 10.29 0.25
N ALA A 197 -2.08 10.08 -0.93
CA ALA A 197 -1.86 8.72 -1.44
C ALA A 197 -0.46 8.55 -2.02
N VAL A 198 0.06 7.31 -1.97
CA VAL A 198 1.32 6.86 -2.58
C VAL A 198 1.02 5.69 -3.50
N LEU A 199 1.21 5.86 -4.79
CA LEU A 199 0.88 4.85 -5.80
C LEU A 199 2.15 4.37 -6.50
N VAL A 200 2.54 3.13 -6.26
CA VAL A 200 3.76 2.53 -6.80
C VAL A 200 3.36 1.56 -7.91
N TYR A 201 3.80 1.84 -9.12
CA TYR A 201 3.41 1.13 -10.37
C TYR A 201 1.91 0.75 -10.43
N PRO A 202 0.99 1.72 -10.20
CA PRO A 202 -0.45 1.42 -10.18
C PRO A 202 -0.92 0.92 -11.54
N ALA A 203 -1.74 -0.15 -11.51
CA ALA A 203 -2.28 -0.78 -12.71
C ALA A 203 -3.70 -0.27 -13.04
N TYR A 204 -4.16 -0.52 -14.28
CA TYR A 204 -5.56 -0.51 -14.71
C TYR A 204 -6.30 0.84 -14.79
N PHE A 205 -5.64 1.98 -14.56
CA PHE A 205 -6.30 3.29 -14.66
C PHE A 205 -6.55 3.76 -16.08
N VAL A 206 -5.77 3.29 -17.04
CA VAL A 206 -5.93 3.65 -18.44
C VAL A 206 -6.62 2.54 -19.23
N ASP A 207 -7.25 2.93 -20.33
CA ASP A 207 -7.81 2.02 -21.33
C ASP A 207 -6.74 1.52 -22.32
N LYS A 208 -7.17 0.84 -23.39
CA LYS A 208 -6.26 0.30 -24.43
C LYS A 208 -5.63 1.39 -25.30
N GLN A 209 -6.16 2.60 -25.28
CA GLN A 209 -5.65 3.78 -25.99
C GLN A 209 -4.66 4.57 -25.13
N GLY A 210 -4.48 4.20 -23.87
CA GLY A 210 -3.65 4.91 -22.89
C GLY A 210 -4.35 6.13 -22.29
N ASP A 211 -5.66 6.28 -22.48
CA ASP A 211 -6.43 7.37 -21.87
C ASP A 211 -6.97 6.97 -20.49
N LEU A 212 -7.04 7.96 -19.59
CA LEU A 212 -7.61 7.74 -18.26
C LEU A 212 -9.08 7.32 -18.39
N LYS A 213 -9.43 6.21 -17.75
CA LYS A 213 -10.80 5.73 -17.75
C LYS A 213 -11.73 6.75 -17.08
N PRO A 214 -12.91 7.04 -17.67
CA PRO A 214 -13.78 8.14 -17.25
C PRO A 214 -14.31 7.99 -15.82
N GLU A 215 -14.38 6.77 -15.29
CA GLU A 215 -14.80 6.55 -13.90
C GLU A 215 -13.79 7.08 -12.86
N PHE A 216 -12.57 7.46 -13.25
CA PHE A 216 -11.53 8.01 -12.38
C PHE A 216 -11.33 9.52 -12.60
N ALA A 217 -12.44 10.26 -12.74
CA ALA A 217 -12.40 11.71 -12.84
C ALA A 217 -11.79 12.34 -11.57
N ILE A 218 -10.85 13.25 -11.80
CA ILE A 218 -10.10 13.97 -10.74
C ILE A 218 -10.60 15.41 -10.67
N ASP A 219 -10.76 15.92 -9.46
CA ASP A 219 -11.09 17.32 -9.20
C ASP A 219 -10.19 17.94 -8.11
N LYS A 220 -10.41 19.20 -7.80
CA LYS A 220 -9.63 19.95 -6.80
C LYS A 220 -9.74 19.43 -5.37
N THR A 221 -10.71 18.55 -5.07
CA THR A 221 -10.91 17.94 -3.74
C THR A 221 -10.17 16.61 -3.60
N THR A 222 -9.66 16.07 -4.72
CA THR A 222 -8.86 14.84 -4.74
C THR A 222 -7.59 15.05 -3.89
N PRO A 223 -7.24 14.11 -3.01
CA PRO A 223 -6.02 14.21 -2.21
C PRO A 223 -4.74 14.27 -3.05
N PRO A 224 -3.68 14.93 -2.57
CA PRO A 224 -2.37 14.91 -3.23
C PRO A 224 -1.80 13.49 -3.27
N MET A 225 -1.08 13.19 -4.38
CA MET A 225 -0.54 11.86 -4.62
C MET A 225 0.94 11.90 -4.99
N PHE A 226 1.66 10.87 -4.55
CA PHE A 226 3.01 10.54 -5.00
C PHE A 226 2.96 9.31 -5.90
N PHE A 227 3.75 9.31 -6.99
CA PHE A 227 3.83 8.19 -7.92
C PHE A 227 5.28 7.75 -8.14
N ALA A 228 5.49 6.44 -8.17
CA ALA A 228 6.74 5.82 -8.61
C ALA A 228 6.45 4.71 -9.61
N HIS A 229 7.09 4.75 -10.79
CA HIS A 229 6.89 3.76 -11.86
C HIS A 229 8.20 3.54 -12.62
N ALA A 230 8.39 2.38 -13.23
CA ALA A 230 9.50 2.16 -14.14
C ALA A 230 9.02 2.25 -15.60
N PHE A 231 9.82 2.89 -16.46
CA PHE A 231 9.51 3.01 -17.88
C PHE A 231 9.46 1.65 -18.60
N ASN A 232 10.33 0.73 -18.18
CA ASN A 232 10.40 -0.63 -18.73
C ASN A 232 9.48 -1.64 -18.05
N ASP A 233 8.45 -1.15 -17.29
CA ASP A 233 7.45 -2.00 -16.67
C ASP A 233 6.49 -2.59 -17.72
N GLY A 234 6.20 -3.90 -17.63
CA GLY A 234 5.19 -4.55 -18.46
C GLY A 234 3.75 -4.10 -18.15
N VAL A 235 3.51 -3.49 -16.97
CA VAL A 235 2.31 -2.74 -16.65
C VAL A 235 2.61 -1.28 -16.96
N THR A 236 1.92 -0.74 -17.96
CA THR A 236 2.26 0.58 -18.51
C THR A 236 2.31 1.69 -17.46
N CYS A 237 3.37 2.51 -17.51
CA CYS A 237 3.51 3.69 -16.64
C CYS A 237 2.51 4.82 -16.98
N GLU A 238 1.77 4.71 -18.08
CA GLU A 238 0.74 5.68 -18.48
C GLU A 238 -0.32 5.88 -17.41
N SER A 239 -0.67 4.84 -16.64
CA SER A 239 -1.57 5.00 -15.47
C SER A 239 -1.08 6.09 -14.52
N SER A 240 0.20 6.08 -14.13
CA SER A 240 0.79 7.10 -13.25
C SER A 240 0.87 8.47 -13.93
N VAL A 241 1.26 8.51 -15.20
CA VAL A 241 1.42 9.75 -15.97
C VAL A 241 0.07 10.45 -16.17
N ARG A 242 -0.97 9.71 -16.57
CA ARG A 242 -2.31 10.28 -16.80
C ARG A 242 -2.92 10.79 -15.50
N LEU A 243 -2.86 10.03 -14.43
CA LEU A 243 -3.32 10.49 -13.10
C LEU A 243 -2.60 11.76 -12.65
N PHE A 244 -1.27 11.82 -12.80
CA PHE A 244 -0.49 13.01 -12.45
C PHE A 244 -0.89 14.24 -13.29
N LEU A 245 -1.10 14.08 -14.58
CA LEU A 245 -1.53 15.18 -15.46
C LEU A 245 -2.91 15.72 -15.09
N GLU A 246 -3.87 14.85 -14.77
CA GLU A 246 -5.20 15.29 -14.32
C GLU A 246 -5.15 15.94 -12.92
N LEU A 247 -4.32 15.45 -12.00
CA LEU A 247 -4.08 16.12 -10.71
C LEU A 247 -3.48 17.51 -10.90
N LYS A 248 -2.49 17.66 -11.80
CA LYS A 248 -1.89 18.94 -12.15
C LYS A 248 -2.94 19.90 -12.73
N LYS A 249 -3.77 19.42 -13.63
CA LYS A 249 -4.88 20.19 -14.25
C LYS A 249 -5.91 20.63 -13.19
N ALA A 250 -6.19 19.78 -12.21
CA ALA A 250 -7.08 20.10 -11.09
C ALA A 250 -6.44 21.03 -10.01
N GLY A 251 -5.16 21.36 -10.14
CA GLY A 251 -4.42 22.18 -9.17
C GLY A 251 -4.07 21.43 -7.88
N VAL A 252 -4.04 20.10 -7.91
CA VAL A 252 -3.68 19.25 -6.76
C VAL A 252 -2.17 19.01 -6.75
N PRO A 253 -1.42 19.46 -5.71
CA PRO A 253 0.03 19.29 -5.64
C PRO A 253 0.41 17.81 -5.51
N SER A 254 1.06 17.26 -6.52
CA SER A 254 1.44 15.86 -6.60
C SER A 254 2.85 15.71 -7.17
N GLU A 255 3.47 14.55 -6.97
CA GLU A 255 4.84 14.26 -7.44
C GLU A 255 4.88 12.95 -8.21
N LEU A 256 5.64 12.89 -9.31
CA LEU A 256 5.78 11.71 -10.16
C LEU A 256 7.24 11.43 -10.49
N HIS A 257 7.67 10.20 -10.25
CA HIS A 257 8.95 9.65 -10.68
C HIS A 257 8.74 8.48 -11.64
N VAL A 258 9.21 8.66 -12.89
CA VAL A 258 9.30 7.56 -13.87
C VAL A 258 10.77 7.23 -14.07
N TYR A 259 11.18 6.08 -13.56
CA TYR A 259 12.57 5.59 -13.63
C TYR A 259 12.81 4.84 -14.93
N SER A 260 14.00 4.91 -15.49
CA SER A 260 14.34 4.22 -16.73
C SER A 260 14.28 2.69 -16.61
N THR A 261 14.66 2.15 -15.43
CA THR A 261 14.69 0.71 -15.15
C THR A 261 14.07 0.39 -13.79
N GLY A 262 13.57 -0.86 -13.66
CA GLY A 262 12.94 -1.38 -12.46
C GLY A 262 12.03 -2.56 -12.76
N GLY A 263 11.43 -2.61 -13.97
CA GLY A 263 10.42 -3.60 -14.32
C GLY A 263 9.18 -3.48 -13.44
N HIS A 264 8.40 -4.58 -13.33
CA HIS A 264 7.22 -4.63 -12.48
C HIS A 264 7.50 -5.31 -11.13
N GLY A 265 6.91 -4.78 -10.05
CA GLY A 265 6.97 -5.43 -8.75
C GLY A 265 8.30 -5.26 -8.03
N PHE A 266 9.00 -4.14 -8.20
CA PHE A 266 10.28 -3.89 -7.50
C PHE A 266 10.11 -3.77 -5.98
N GLY A 267 8.96 -3.34 -5.45
CA GLY A 267 8.73 -3.21 -4.01
C GLY A 267 9.74 -2.28 -3.34
N LEU A 268 10.22 -2.68 -2.13
CA LEU A 268 11.29 -2.01 -1.38
C LEU A 268 12.65 -2.72 -1.49
N ARG A 269 12.68 -3.91 -2.08
CA ARG A 269 13.88 -4.76 -2.07
C ARG A 269 15.00 -4.11 -2.86
N PRO A 270 16.22 -4.01 -2.30
CA PRO A 270 17.35 -3.39 -2.98
C PRO A 270 17.66 -4.05 -4.32
N SER A 271 17.94 -3.24 -5.34
CA SER A 271 18.43 -3.69 -6.64
C SER A 271 19.35 -2.62 -7.22
N SER A 272 20.02 -2.93 -8.33
CA SER A 272 20.79 -1.96 -9.09
C SER A 272 19.94 -1.01 -9.94
N ASP A 273 18.62 -1.27 -10.02
CA ASP A 273 17.70 -0.45 -10.80
C ASP A 273 17.44 0.90 -10.16
N ALA A 274 17.28 1.93 -10.99
CA ALA A 274 16.99 3.28 -10.54
C ALA A 274 15.69 3.37 -9.72
N ALA A 275 14.70 2.51 -10.03
CA ALA A 275 13.44 2.45 -9.32
C ALA A 275 13.60 2.10 -7.82
N SER A 276 14.67 1.39 -7.41
CA SER A 276 14.92 1.06 -6.00
C SER A 276 15.13 2.29 -5.11
N THR A 277 15.31 3.47 -5.69
CA THR A 277 15.46 4.74 -4.96
C THR A 277 14.14 5.41 -4.59
N TRP A 278 13.00 4.90 -5.01
CA TRP A 278 11.69 5.52 -4.78
C TRP A 278 11.36 5.75 -3.30
N PRO A 279 11.75 4.90 -2.33
CA PRO A 279 11.41 5.13 -0.93
C PRO A 279 11.98 6.45 -0.42
N LYS A 280 13.24 6.76 -0.80
CA LYS A 280 13.87 8.05 -0.44
C LYS A 280 13.12 9.23 -1.03
N ARG A 281 12.67 9.14 -2.28
CA ARG A 281 11.88 10.22 -2.92
C ARG A 281 10.53 10.40 -2.23
N CYS A 282 9.87 9.29 -1.88
CA CYS A 282 8.62 9.31 -1.13
C CYS A 282 8.79 9.95 0.26
N GLU A 283 9.85 9.60 1.00
CA GLU A 283 10.17 10.19 2.29
C GLU A 283 10.37 11.71 2.18
N GLU A 284 11.15 12.17 1.20
CA GLU A 284 11.37 13.60 0.92
C GLU A 284 10.05 14.32 0.60
N TRP A 285 9.18 13.70 -0.21
CA TRP A 285 7.86 14.24 -0.51
C TRP A 285 6.97 14.33 0.74
N LEU A 286 6.90 13.28 1.56
CA LEU A 286 6.16 13.28 2.82
C LEU A 286 6.68 14.38 3.78
N ALA A 287 8.00 14.53 3.88
CA ALA A 287 8.64 15.57 4.69
C ALA A 287 8.28 16.99 4.20
N SER A 288 8.31 17.21 2.88
CA SER A 288 7.96 18.49 2.26
C SER A 288 6.51 18.92 2.52
N ARG A 289 5.64 17.92 2.76
CA ARG A 289 4.21 18.13 3.12
C ARG A 289 3.97 18.22 4.62
N GLY A 290 5.02 18.20 5.44
CA GLY A 290 4.91 18.26 6.90
C GLY A 290 4.38 16.97 7.54
N LEU A 291 4.38 15.85 6.80
CA LEU A 291 3.85 14.56 7.29
C LEU A 291 4.86 13.77 8.12
N LEU A 292 6.13 14.18 8.19
CA LEU A 292 7.17 13.52 9.00
C LEU A 292 7.68 14.39 10.16
N LYS A 293 6.88 15.36 10.61
CA LYS A 293 7.23 16.28 11.71
C LYS A 293 6.53 15.89 12.99
#